data_38c61fc63dca4b5dffe4f61f47233379
#
_entry.id   38c61fc63dca4b5dffe4f61f47233379
#
_cell.length_a   1.000
_cell.length_b   1.000
_cell.length_c   1.000
_cell.angle_alpha   90.00
_cell.angle_beta   90.00
_cell.angle_gamma   90.00
#
_symmetry.space_group_name_H-M   'P 1'
#
loop_
_entity.id
_entity.type
_entity.pdbx_description
1 polymer ?
#
loop_
_entity_poly.entity_id
_entity_poly.type
_entity_poly.pdbx_seq_one_letter_code
_entity_poly.pdbx_strand_id
1 'polypeptide(L)'
;MKKTRNLESYVQWFNRLSYFVATEVCKHAKKKQRVRVVEYWIETARECFNIGNFNSLMAIIAGLNMSPISRLKKTWSKIQSAKFSILEHQMDPSSNFSSYRSTLKAAMWRSAGATDERQRIVVPFFSLLVKDLYFLNEGCSNKLPNGHINFEKFWQLAKQVTEFIAWKQVACPFEKNPRVIAFLQASPVLTENTLALASFECEPPDNNPEKERYKALKSEMNAQ
;
A
#
# COMPACT_ATOMS: atom_id res chain seq x y z
N MET A 1 -15.69 16.74 18.02
CA MET A 1 -15.72 16.07 16.71
C MET A 1 -14.29 16.01 16.17
N LYS A 2 -13.75 14.83 15.94
CA LYS A 2 -12.37 14.69 15.45
C LYS A 2 -12.23 15.29 14.04
N LYS A 3 -11.30 16.22 13.89
CA LYS A 3 -11.01 16.88 12.60
C LYS A 3 -10.26 15.99 11.59
N THR A 4 -9.91 14.72 11.98
CA THR A 4 -9.08 13.80 11.21
C THR A 4 -9.84 12.59 10.63
N ARG A 5 -11.17 12.66 10.58
CA ARG A 5 -12.03 11.53 10.13
C ARG A 5 -11.66 11.01 8.73
N ASN A 6 -11.42 11.91 7.78
CA ASN A 6 -11.10 11.54 6.41
C ASN A 6 -9.71 10.89 6.31
N LEU A 7 -8.75 11.36 7.09
CA LEU A 7 -7.41 10.77 7.17
C LEU A 7 -7.46 9.36 7.77
N GLU A 8 -8.22 9.19 8.84
CA GLU A 8 -8.44 7.87 9.47
C GLU A 8 -9.09 6.90 8.49
N SER A 9 -10.10 7.32 7.74
CA SER A 9 -10.75 6.51 6.71
C SER A 9 -9.77 6.10 5.60
N TYR A 10 -8.89 7.00 5.22
CA TYR A 10 -7.87 6.72 4.20
C TYR A 10 -6.87 5.66 4.66
N VAL A 11 -6.38 5.78 5.89
CA VAL A 11 -5.48 4.78 6.50
C VAL A 11 -6.19 3.42 6.65
N GLN A 12 -7.44 3.43 7.10
CA GLN A 12 -8.24 2.21 7.21
C GLN A 12 -8.42 1.53 5.85
N TRP A 13 -8.68 2.28 4.79
CA TRP A 13 -8.80 1.74 3.44
C TRP A 13 -7.48 1.12 2.96
N PHE A 14 -6.35 1.79 3.18
CA PHE A 14 -5.03 1.27 2.83
C PHE A 14 -4.77 -0.08 3.52
N ASN A 15 -4.98 -0.13 4.83
CA ASN A 15 -4.77 -1.35 5.59
C ASN A 15 -5.74 -2.46 5.16
N ARG A 16 -7.00 -2.12 4.94
CA ARG A 16 -7.99 -3.07 4.43
C ARG A 16 -7.58 -3.65 3.09
N LEU A 17 -7.13 -2.83 2.14
CA LEU A 17 -6.70 -3.29 0.82
C LEU A 17 -5.51 -4.25 0.93
N SER A 18 -4.54 -3.94 1.78
CA SER A 18 -3.38 -4.81 2.02
C SER A 18 -3.80 -6.18 2.57
N TYR A 19 -4.64 -6.21 3.59
CA TYR A 19 -5.16 -7.45 4.18
C TYR A 19 -6.11 -8.19 3.22
N PHE A 20 -6.86 -7.47 2.40
CA PHE A 20 -7.71 -8.04 1.37
C PHE A 20 -6.89 -8.82 0.33
N VAL A 21 -5.81 -8.25 -0.17
CA VAL A 21 -4.89 -8.93 -1.09
C VAL A 21 -4.37 -10.22 -0.48
N ALA A 22 -3.87 -10.16 0.74
CA ALA A 22 -3.36 -11.32 1.46
C ALA A 22 -4.46 -12.39 1.69
N THR A 23 -5.66 -11.97 2.06
CA THR A 23 -6.81 -12.85 2.26
C THR A 23 -7.18 -13.58 0.98
N GLU A 24 -7.24 -12.85 -0.15
CA GLU A 24 -7.58 -13.43 -1.45
C GLU A 24 -6.57 -14.51 -1.89
N VAL A 25 -5.30 -14.36 -1.54
CA VAL A 25 -4.29 -15.41 -1.78
C VAL A 25 -4.53 -16.62 -0.91
N CYS A 26 -4.66 -16.41 0.41
CA CYS A 26 -4.73 -17.51 1.39
C CYS A 26 -6.06 -18.26 1.42
N LYS A 27 -7.12 -17.74 0.83
CA LYS A 27 -8.40 -18.44 0.77
C LYS A 27 -8.41 -19.65 -0.17
N HIS A 28 -7.41 -19.80 -1.03
CA HIS A 28 -7.31 -20.88 -1.99
C HIS A 28 -6.38 -22.00 -1.50
N ALA A 29 -6.95 -23.16 -1.21
CA ALA A 29 -6.18 -24.35 -0.81
C ALA A 29 -5.28 -24.88 -1.94
N LYS A 30 -5.73 -24.77 -3.19
CA LYS A 30 -4.99 -25.27 -4.35
C LYS A 30 -3.91 -24.26 -4.80
N LYS A 31 -2.66 -24.73 -4.83
CA LYS A 31 -1.51 -23.91 -5.26
C LYS A 31 -1.72 -23.22 -6.61
N LYS A 32 -2.27 -23.92 -7.60
CA LYS A 32 -2.53 -23.34 -8.92
C LYS A 32 -3.44 -22.12 -8.89
N GLN A 33 -4.43 -22.11 -8.01
CA GLN A 33 -5.33 -20.98 -7.83
C GLN A 33 -4.61 -19.83 -7.11
N ARG A 34 -3.81 -20.11 -6.09
CA ARG A 34 -3.00 -19.07 -5.42
C ARG A 34 -2.04 -18.38 -6.36
N VAL A 35 -1.37 -19.15 -7.24
CA VAL A 35 -0.48 -18.59 -8.25
C VAL A 35 -1.21 -17.60 -9.16
N ARG A 36 -2.39 -17.96 -9.65
CA ARG A 36 -3.22 -17.07 -10.49
C ARG A 36 -3.63 -15.80 -9.76
N VAL A 37 -3.99 -15.91 -8.49
CA VAL A 37 -4.39 -14.76 -7.67
C VAL A 37 -3.20 -13.82 -7.46
N VAL A 38 -2.03 -14.35 -7.13
CA VAL A 38 -0.82 -13.53 -6.96
C VAL A 38 -0.44 -12.83 -8.27
N GLU A 39 -0.45 -13.54 -9.38
CA GLU A 39 -0.19 -12.95 -10.71
C GLU A 39 -1.18 -11.85 -11.06
N TYR A 40 -2.46 -12.05 -10.75
CA TYR A 40 -3.48 -11.03 -10.94
C TYR A 40 -3.19 -9.78 -10.12
N TRP A 41 -2.81 -9.92 -8.86
CA TRP A 41 -2.49 -8.77 -8.02
C TRP A 41 -1.20 -8.06 -8.44
N ILE A 42 -0.21 -8.79 -8.93
CA ILE A 42 1.01 -8.19 -9.51
C ILE A 42 0.64 -7.35 -10.75
N GLU A 43 -0.22 -7.85 -11.62
CA GLU A 43 -0.67 -7.10 -12.79
C GLU A 43 -1.52 -5.89 -12.38
N THR A 44 -2.39 -6.03 -11.40
CA THR A 44 -3.17 -4.91 -10.85
C THR A 44 -2.25 -3.84 -10.26
N ALA A 45 -1.22 -4.24 -9.53
CA ALA A 45 -0.20 -3.33 -9.01
C ALA A 45 0.52 -2.58 -10.13
N ARG A 46 0.87 -3.26 -11.19
CA ARG A 46 1.49 -2.66 -12.38
C ARG A 46 0.58 -1.63 -13.03
N GLU A 47 -0.70 -1.93 -13.16
CA GLU A 47 -1.69 -0.96 -13.67
C GLU A 47 -1.82 0.26 -12.74
N CYS A 48 -1.81 0.06 -11.42
CA CYS A 48 -1.77 1.16 -10.46
C CYS A 48 -0.55 2.06 -10.67
N PHE A 49 0.62 1.47 -10.88
CA PHE A 49 1.83 2.20 -11.21
C PHE A 49 1.67 3.02 -12.50
N ASN A 50 1.18 2.39 -13.55
CA ASN A 50 1.06 3.02 -14.88
C ASN A 50 0.09 4.22 -14.88
N ILE A 51 -1.00 4.15 -14.10
CA ILE A 51 -1.96 5.25 -14.01
C ILE A 51 -1.59 6.30 -12.96
N GLY A 52 -0.54 6.09 -12.17
CA GLY A 52 -0.13 7.02 -11.11
C GLY A 52 -0.81 6.84 -9.77
N ASN A 53 -1.48 5.71 -9.53
CA ASN A 53 -2.08 5.37 -8.24
C ASN A 53 -1.06 4.66 -7.33
N PHE A 54 -0.14 5.41 -6.79
CA PHE A 54 0.94 4.88 -5.95
C PHE A 54 0.45 4.40 -4.58
N ASN A 55 -0.64 4.94 -4.07
CA ASN A 55 -1.17 4.51 -2.79
C ASN A 55 -1.71 3.07 -2.85
N SER A 56 -2.52 2.76 -3.85
CA SER A 56 -3.01 1.38 -4.05
C SER A 56 -1.87 0.42 -4.41
N LEU A 57 -0.91 0.87 -5.21
CA LEU A 57 0.30 0.10 -5.52
C LEU A 57 1.02 -0.33 -4.23
N MET A 58 1.28 0.62 -3.32
CA MET A 58 1.93 0.31 -2.04
C MET A 58 1.12 -0.64 -1.17
N ALA A 59 -0.21 -0.48 -1.14
CA ALA A 59 -1.09 -1.37 -0.40
C ALA A 59 -1.03 -2.82 -0.93
N ILE A 60 -1.02 -3.00 -2.25
CA ILE A 60 -0.92 -4.32 -2.89
C ILE A 60 0.45 -4.95 -2.60
N ILE A 61 1.53 -4.20 -2.76
CA ILE A 61 2.89 -4.67 -2.45
C ILE A 61 2.99 -5.06 -0.97
N ALA A 62 2.47 -4.24 -0.07
CA ALA A 62 2.45 -4.54 1.37
C ALA A 62 1.70 -5.85 1.67
N GLY A 63 0.56 -6.08 1.02
CA GLY A 63 -0.22 -7.30 1.16
C GLY A 63 0.54 -8.54 0.68
N LEU A 64 1.17 -8.47 -0.49
CA LEU A 64 1.97 -9.57 -1.04
C LEU A 64 3.25 -9.83 -0.24
N ASN A 65 3.78 -8.84 0.46
CA ASN A 65 4.97 -8.95 1.30
C ASN A 65 4.66 -9.31 2.76
N MET A 66 3.40 -9.40 3.16
CA MET A 66 3.05 -9.88 4.50
C MET A 66 3.63 -11.27 4.74
N SER A 67 4.09 -11.54 5.96
CA SER A 67 4.68 -12.85 6.33
C SER A 67 3.85 -14.05 5.90
N PRO A 68 2.51 -14.05 6.08
CA PRO A 68 1.68 -15.17 5.63
C PRO A 68 1.74 -15.44 4.13
N ILE A 69 2.05 -14.44 3.32
CA ILE A 69 2.15 -14.56 1.87
C ILE A 69 3.58 -14.79 1.41
N SER A 70 4.55 -14.05 1.95
CA SER A 70 5.96 -14.17 1.58
C SER A 70 6.54 -15.55 1.92
N ARG A 71 6.00 -16.24 2.94
CA ARG A 71 6.41 -17.59 3.31
C ARG A 71 5.96 -18.69 2.34
N LEU A 72 5.02 -18.44 1.46
CA LEU A 72 4.46 -19.42 0.52
C LEU A 72 5.44 -19.74 -0.62
N LYS A 73 6.54 -20.38 -0.31
CA LYS A 73 7.66 -20.63 -1.24
C LYS A 73 7.26 -21.44 -2.46
N LYS A 74 6.40 -22.45 -2.29
CA LYS A 74 5.91 -23.28 -3.39
C LYS A 74 5.00 -22.51 -4.34
N THR A 75 4.26 -21.54 -3.84
CA THR A 75 3.45 -20.63 -4.66
C THR A 75 4.35 -19.68 -5.43
N TRP A 76 5.26 -18.98 -4.76
CA TRP A 76 6.18 -18.02 -5.37
C TRP A 76 7.12 -18.66 -6.40
N SER A 77 7.51 -19.93 -6.23
CA SER A 77 8.36 -20.64 -7.18
C SER A 77 7.73 -20.79 -8.57
N LYS A 78 6.42 -20.65 -8.69
CA LYS A 78 5.67 -20.74 -9.96
C LYS A 78 5.35 -19.38 -10.58
N ILE A 79 5.80 -18.30 -9.97
CA ILE A 79 5.54 -16.93 -10.41
C ILE A 79 6.79 -16.37 -11.04
N GLN A 80 6.63 -15.65 -12.16
CA GLN A 80 7.69 -14.84 -12.73
C GLN A 80 7.90 -13.61 -11.85
N SER A 81 8.83 -13.72 -10.91
CA SER A 81 9.06 -12.70 -9.88
C SER A 81 9.66 -11.38 -10.40
N ALA A 82 10.18 -11.37 -11.63
CA ALA A 82 10.82 -10.19 -12.20
C ALA A 82 9.92 -8.96 -12.24
N LYS A 83 8.66 -9.12 -12.65
CA LYS A 83 7.68 -8.02 -12.68
C LYS A 83 7.41 -7.46 -11.29
N PHE A 84 7.27 -8.33 -10.30
CA PHE A 84 7.06 -7.93 -8.92
C PHE A 84 8.29 -7.26 -8.32
N SER A 85 9.47 -7.80 -8.56
CA SER A 85 10.74 -7.22 -8.09
C SER A 85 10.96 -5.81 -8.62
N ILE A 86 10.59 -5.52 -9.86
CA ILE A 86 10.67 -4.18 -10.43
C ILE A 86 9.76 -3.21 -9.66
N LEU A 87 8.53 -3.60 -9.36
CA LEU A 87 7.58 -2.79 -8.59
C LEU A 87 8.06 -2.58 -7.15
N GLU A 88 8.56 -3.63 -6.50
CA GLU A 88 9.15 -3.54 -5.16
C GLU A 88 10.34 -2.57 -5.13
N HIS A 89 11.20 -2.62 -6.13
CA HIS A 89 12.36 -1.74 -6.21
C HIS A 89 11.94 -0.28 -6.33
N GLN A 90 10.92 0.02 -7.13
CA GLN A 90 10.37 1.37 -7.27
C GLN A 90 9.81 1.91 -5.94
N MET A 91 9.30 1.01 -5.09
CA MET A 91 8.66 1.37 -3.82
C MET A 91 9.52 1.03 -2.59
N ASP A 92 10.80 0.76 -2.79
CA ASP A 92 11.77 0.43 -1.73
C ASP A 92 11.92 1.61 -0.76
N PRO A 93 11.77 1.38 0.57
CA PRO A 93 11.97 2.41 1.59
C PRO A 93 13.43 2.85 1.78
N SER A 94 14.38 2.14 1.22
CA SER A 94 15.81 2.48 1.30
C SER A 94 16.08 3.90 0.81
N SER A 95 17.04 4.56 1.44
CA SER A 95 17.42 5.96 1.13
C SER A 95 16.21 6.91 1.16
N ASN A 96 15.37 6.75 2.18
CA ASN A 96 14.17 7.56 2.38
C ASN A 96 13.25 7.56 1.16
N PHE A 97 12.96 6.39 0.61
CA PHE A 97 12.10 6.21 -0.57
C PHE A 97 12.59 6.96 -1.82
N SER A 98 13.89 6.99 -2.06
CA SER A 98 14.47 7.78 -3.16
C SER A 98 13.90 7.39 -4.53
N SER A 99 13.72 6.10 -4.81
CA SER A 99 13.14 5.62 -6.06
C SER A 99 11.69 6.06 -6.22
N TYR A 100 10.87 5.92 -5.17
CA TYR A 100 9.49 6.40 -5.16
C TYR A 100 9.42 7.91 -5.39
N ARG A 101 10.24 8.69 -4.73
CA ARG A 101 10.27 10.16 -4.87
C ARG A 101 10.61 10.60 -6.29
N SER A 102 11.55 9.92 -6.95
CA SER A 102 11.87 10.14 -8.35
C SER A 102 10.70 9.81 -9.28
N THR A 103 10.05 8.68 -9.03
CA THR A 103 8.86 8.24 -9.77
C THR A 103 7.69 9.22 -9.59
N LEU A 104 7.45 9.68 -8.35
CA LEU A 104 6.43 10.68 -8.06
C LEU A 104 6.72 11.99 -8.80
N LYS A 105 7.97 12.44 -8.81
CA LYS A 105 8.39 13.63 -9.54
C LYS A 105 8.13 13.52 -11.04
N ALA A 106 8.44 12.38 -11.63
CA ALA A 106 8.13 12.10 -13.04
C ALA A 106 6.62 12.13 -13.32
N ALA A 107 5.83 11.54 -12.42
CA ALA A 107 4.37 11.57 -12.53
C ALA A 107 3.79 12.98 -12.40
N MET A 108 4.37 13.82 -11.55
CA MET A 108 4.00 15.24 -11.42
C MET A 108 4.26 16.00 -12.72
N TRP A 109 5.42 15.82 -13.33
CA TRP A 109 5.75 16.41 -14.62
C TRP A 109 4.78 15.98 -15.71
N ARG A 110 4.49 14.69 -15.79
CA ARG A 110 3.50 14.14 -16.72
C ARG A 110 2.12 14.75 -16.50
N SER A 111 1.69 14.85 -15.25
CA SER A 111 0.40 15.44 -14.88
C SER A 111 0.30 16.91 -15.26
N ALA A 112 1.33 17.70 -15.00
CA ALA A 112 1.34 19.13 -15.28
C ALA A 112 1.25 19.45 -16.78
N GLY A 113 1.86 18.63 -17.64
CA GLY A 113 1.85 18.80 -19.09
C GLY A 113 0.73 18.04 -19.81
N ALA A 114 -0.13 17.33 -19.09
CA ALA A 114 -1.09 16.40 -19.69
C ALA A 114 -2.30 17.11 -20.29
N THR A 115 -2.70 16.68 -21.50
CA THR A 115 -3.95 17.01 -22.14
C THR A 115 -5.03 15.94 -21.92
N ASP A 116 -4.61 14.69 -21.63
CA ASP A 116 -5.46 13.57 -21.29
C ASP A 116 -5.66 13.48 -19.77
N GLU A 117 -6.92 13.36 -19.33
CA GLU A 117 -7.27 13.25 -17.90
C GLU A 117 -6.59 12.06 -17.19
N ARG A 118 -6.39 10.93 -17.89
CA ARG A 118 -5.70 9.76 -17.35
C ARG A 118 -4.26 10.05 -16.95
N GLN A 119 -3.57 10.88 -17.71
CA GLN A 119 -2.19 11.27 -17.43
C GLN A 119 -2.07 12.25 -16.26
N ARG A 120 -3.16 12.89 -15.86
CA ARG A 120 -3.21 13.82 -14.72
C ARG A 120 -3.29 13.12 -13.38
N ILE A 121 -3.63 11.83 -13.35
CA ILE A 121 -3.84 11.09 -12.10
C ILE A 121 -2.52 10.96 -11.35
N VAL A 122 -2.52 11.46 -10.11
CA VAL A 122 -1.47 11.22 -9.11
C VAL A 122 -2.16 10.97 -7.78
N VAL A 123 -2.08 9.73 -7.31
CA VAL A 123 -2.52 9.35 -5.96
C VAL A 123 -1.26 8.96 -5.18
N PRO A 124 -0.69 9.87 -4.38
CA PRO A 124 0.58 9.63 -3.71
C PRO A 124 0.45 8.57 -2.63
N PHE A 125 1.58 7.98 -2.25
CA PHE A 125 1.67 7.18 -1.04
C PHE A 125 1.47 8.09 0.17
N PHE A 126 0.25 8.13 0.65
CA PHE A 126 -0.23 9.14 1.58
C PHE A 126 0.46 9.07 2.94
N SER A 127 0.74 7.87 3.43
CA SER A 127 1.45 7.69 4.70
C SER A 127 2.83 8.34 4.71
N LEU A 128 3.54 8.30 3.58
CA LEU A 128 4.82 8.98 3.44
C LEU A 128 4.67 10.51 3.43
N LEU A 129 3.66 11.02 2.74
CA LEU A 129 3.36 12.45 2.74
C LEU A 129 3.06 12.96 4.16
N VAL A 130 2.23 12.26 4.91
CA VAL A 130 1.92 12.60 6.31
C VAL A 130 3.18 12.56 7.17
N LYS A 131 4.01 11.53 7.00
CA LYS A 131 5.29 11.41 7.70
C LYS A 131 6.22 12.58 7.39
N ASP A 132 6.36 12.96 6.13
CA ASP A 132 7.20 14.08 5.71
C ASP A 132 6.72 15.40 6.33
N LEU A 133 5.41 15.65 6.31
CA LEU A 133 4.81 16.83 6.94
C LEU A 133 5.07 16.85 8.46
N TYR A 134 4.91 15.71 9.12
CA TYR A 134 5.17 15.58 10.55
C TYR A 134 6.63 15.91 10.89
N PHE A 135 7.59 15.30 10.21
CA PHE A 135 9.00 15.54 10.47
C PHE A 135 9.43 16.97 10.14
N LEU A 136 8.89 17.56 9.09
CA LEU A 136 9.16 18.96 8.77
C LEU A 136 8.60 19.90 9.85
N ASN A 137 7.41 19.60 10.35
CA ASN A 137 6.79 20.40 11.41
C ASN A 137 7.52 20.28 12.75
N GLU A 138 7.84 19.05 13.17
CA GLU A 138 8.48 18.80 14.46
C GLU A 138 10.00 19.07 14.44
N GLY A 139 10.66 18.81 13.31
CA GLY A 139 12.11 18.97 13.15
C GLY A 139 12.58 20.40 12.96
N CYS A 140 11.69 21.32 12.62
CA CYS A 140 12.01 22.73 12.39
C CYS A 140 11.24 23.63 13.35
N SER A 141 11.95 24.56 13.97
CA SER A 141 11.33 25.56 14.85
C SER A 141 10.48 26.57 14.07
N ASN A 142 9.39 27.05 14.67
CA ASN A 142 8.57 28.10 14.09
C ASN A 142 9.26 29.46 14.04
N LYS A 143 10.27 29.65 14.92
CA LYS A 143 11.04 30.87 15.00
C LYS A 143 12.54 30.57 14.86
N LEU A 144 13.25 31.49 14.25
CA LEU A 144 14.72 31.50 14.21
C LEU A 144 15.29 31.93 15.55
N PRO A 145 16.62 31.71 15.82
CA PRO A 145 17.27 32.12 17.06
C PRO A 145 17.13 33.62 17.38
N ASN A 146 17.02 34.45 16.36
CA ASN A 146 16.82 35.91 16.48
C ASN A 146 15.35 36.30 16.77
N GLY A 147 14.44 35.35 16.97
CA GLY A 147 13.02 35.56 17.23
C GLY A 147 12.14 35.81 16.01
N HIS A 148 12.73 35.87 14.82
CA HIS A 148 11.95 36.02 13.59
C HIS A 148 11.24 34.70 13.23
N ILE A 149 10.14 34.82 12.45
CA ILE A 149 9.42 33.66 11.94
C ILE A 149 10.30 32.89 10.97
N ASN A 150 10.36 31.57 11.15
CA ASN A 150 11.02 30.66 10.22
C ASN A 150 10.16 30.49 8.96
N PHE A 151 10.22 31.44 8.05
CA PHE A 151 9.42 31.46 6.82
C PHE A 151 9.70 30.23 5.94
N GLU A 152 10.92 29.76 5.88
CA GLU A 152 11.31 28.57 5.08
C GLU A 152 10.52 27.33 5.49
N LYS A 153 10.36 27.11 6.80
CA LYS A 153 9.53 26.01 7.31
C LYS A 153 8.11 26.08 6.77
N PHE A 154 7.47 27.22 6.90
CA PHE A 154 6.08 27.40 6.47
C PHE A 154 5.94 27.32 4.95
N TRP A 155 6.92 27.83 4.23
CA TRP A 155 7.00 27.71 2.78
C TRP A 155 7.05 26.24 2.33
N GLN A 156 7.90 25.42 2.93
CA GLN A 156 8.02 24.00 2.62
C GLN A 156 6.73 23.22 2.95
N LEU A 157 6.11 23.51 4.10
CA LEU A 157 4.83 22.91 4.46
C LEU A 157 3.73 23.29 3.44
N ALA A 158 3.61 24.56 3.12
CA ALA A 158 2.64 25.07 2.16
C ALA A 158 2.82 24.44 0.79
N LYS A 159 4.06 24.30 0.32
CA LYS A 159 4.38 23.70 -0.96
C LYS A 159 3.87 22.25 -1.05
N GLN A 160 4.13 21.42 -0.05
CA GLN A 160 3.69 20.04 -0.04
C GLN A 160 2.16 19.91 0.00
N VAL A 161 1.51 20.73 0.81
CA VAL A 161 0.03 20.73 0.92
C VAL A 161 -0.61 21.22 -0.39
N THR A 162 -0.05 22.25 -1.03
CA THR A 162 -0.55 22.80 -2.29
C THR A 162 -0.45 21.78 -3.43
N GLU A 163 0.64 21.03 -3.51
CA GLU A 163 0.80 19.94 -4.48
C GLU A 163 -0.26 18.87 -4.29
N PHE A 164 -0.51 18.46 -3.05
CA PHE A 164 -1.55 17.47 -2.73
C PHE A 164 -2.95 17.95 -3.10
N ILE A 165 -3.27 19.21 -2.83
CA ILE A 165 -4.56 19.80 -3.19
C ILE A 165 -4.76 19.79 -4.71
N ALA A 166 -3.72 20.09 -5.49
CA ALA A 166 -3.78 20.03 -6.94
C ALA A 166 -4.12 18.61 -7.45
N TRP A 167 -3.50 17.58 -6.91
CA TRP A 167 -3.81 16.19 -7.29
C TRP A 167 -5.21 15.75 -6.86
N LYS A 168 -5.66 16.21 -5.70
CA LYS A 168 -7.01 15.93 -5.19
C LYS A 168 -8.12 16.47 -6.12
N GLN A 169 -7.85 17.54 -6.84
CA GLN A 169 -8.82 18.17 -7.75
C GLN A 169 -8.95 17.46 -9.10
N VAL A 170 -8.06 16.51 -9.41
CA VAL A 170 -8.13 15.75 -10.66
C VAL A 170 -9.34 14.81 -10.64
N ALA A 171 -10.22 14.95 -11.65
CA ALA A 171 -11.38 14.07 -11.80
C ALA A 171 -10.94 12.66 -12.21
N CYS A 172 -11.61 11.65 -11.67
CA CYS A 172 -11.41 10.27 -12.09
C CYS A 172 -12.08 10.05 -13.46
N PRO A 173 -11.32 9.75 -14.53
CA PRO A 173 -11.87 9.59 -15.88
C PRO A 173 -12.47 8.19 -16.11
N PHE A 174 -12.30 7.27 -15.15
CA PHE A 174 -12.77 5.91 -15.28
C PHE A 174 -14.23 5.79 -14.85
N GLU A 175 -14.98 4.97 -15.58
CA GLU A 175 -16.33 4.60 -15.19
C GLU A 175 -16.30 3.75 -13.92
N LYS A 176 -17.12 4.13 -12.94
CA LYS A 176 -17.25 3.36 -11.70
C LYS A 176 -18.05 2.09 -11.96
N ASN A 177 -17.47 0.96 -11.58
CA ASN A 177 -18.19 -0.33 -11.60
C ASN A 177 -18.74 -0.64 -10.20
N PRO A 178 -20.06 -0.50 -9.96
CA PRO A 178 -20.63 -0.70 -8.63
C PRO A 178 -20.42 -2.11 -8.06
N ARG A 179 -20.36 -3.12 -8.92
CA ARG A 179 -20.12 -4.51 -8.50
C ARG A 179 -18.71 -4.70 -7.95
N VAL A 180 -17.70 -4.14 -8.62
CA VAL A 180 -16.31 -4.21 -8.18
C VAL A 180 -16.13 -3.42 -6.88
N ILE A 181 -16.71 -2.23 -6.79
CA ILE A 181 -16.65 -1.40 -5.59
C ILE A 181 -17.30 -2.13 -4.40
N ALA A 182 -18.51 -2.68 -4.59
CA ALA A 182 -19.20 -3.44 -3.55
C ALA A 182 -18.39 -4.68 -3.12
N PHE A 183 -17.79 -5.39 -4.05
CA PHE A 183 -16.94 -6.54 -3.78
C PHE A 183 -15.73 -6.15 -2.90
N LEU A 184 -15.04 -5.08 -3.26
CA LEU A 184 -13.88 -4.61 -2.50
C LEU A 184 -14.25 -4.12 -1.08
N GLN A 185 -15.42 -3.48 -0.94
CA GLN A 185 -15.86 -2.91 0.34
C GLN A 185 -16.49 -3.93 1.28
N ALA A 186 -17.21 -4.91 0.73
CA ALA A 186 -18.02 -5.85 1.52
C ALA A 186 -17.39 -7.22 1.71
N SER A 187 -16.38 -7.61 0.95
CA SER A 187 -15.72 -8.91 1.09
C SER A 187 -15.05 -9.07 2.44
N PRO A 188 -15.17 -10.25 3.08
CA PRO A 188 -14.51 -10.52 4.35
C PRO A 188 -12.98 -10.41 4.23
N VAL A 189 -12.36 -9.86 5.25
CA VAL A 189 -10.91 -9.74 5.38
C VAL A 189 -10.47 -10.44 6.64
N LEU A 190 -9.50 -11.34 6.52
CA LEU A 190 -8.97 -12.08 7.66
C LEU A 190 -8.14 -11.17 8.57
N THR A 191 -8.20 -11.44 9.87
CA THR A 191 -7.33 -10.81 10.87
C THR A 191 -5.89 -11.35 10.75
N GLU A 192 -4.96 -10.73 11.45
CA GLU A 192 -3.55 -11.15 11.45
C GLU A 192 -3.39 -12.63 11.82
N ASN A 193 -4.04 -13.06 12.91
CA ASN A 193 -3.94 -14.45 13.39
C ASN A 193 -4.65 -15.45 12.47
N THR A 194 -5.83 -15.12 11.99
CA THR A 194 -6.57 -15.99 11.06
C THR A 194 -5.89 -16.09 9.70
N LEU A 195 -5.25 -15.03 9.25
CA LEU A 195 -4.45 -15.02 8.03
C LEU A 195 -3.20 -15.89 8.17
N ALA A 196 -2.49 -15.81 9.29
CA ALA A 196 -1.34 -16.68 9.58
C ALA A 196 -1.75 -18.15 9.60
N LEU A 197 -2.86 -18.49 10.23
CA LEU A 197 -3.39 -19.84 10.25
C LEU A 197 -3.75 -20.34 8.86
N ALA A 198 -4.45 -19.54 8.07
CA ALA A 198 -4.80 -19.87 6.68
C ALA A 198 -3.55 -20.11 5.82
N SER A 199 -2.50 -19.33 6.03
CA SER A 199 -1.21 -19.51 5.34
C SER A 199 -0.58 -20.87 5.66
N PHE A 200 -0.57 -21.29 6.93
CA PHE A 200 -0.06 -22.61 7.33
C PHE A 200 -0.90 -23.77 6.79
N GLU A 201 -2.18 -23.56 6.58
CA GLU A 201 -3.06 -24.53 5.93
C GLU A 201 -2.81 -24.60 4.41
N CYS A 202 -2.43 -23.50 3.79
CA CYS A 202 -2.05 -23.47 2.38
C CYS A 202 -0.73 -24.20 2.10
N GLU A 203 0.30 -23.89 2.88
CA GLU A 203 1.62 -24.52 2.85
C GLU A 203 2.06 -24.78 4.29
N PRO A 204 2.18 -26.05 4.70
CA PRO A 204 2.51 -26.40 6.09
C PRO A 204 3.82 -25.77 6.57
N PRO A 205 3.95 -25.51 7.89
CA PRO A 205 5.18 -24.99 8.44
C PRO A 205 6.36 -25.96 8.21
N ASP A 206 7.50 -25.44 7.80
CA ASP A 206 8.69 -26.23 7.45
C ASP A 206 9.87 -26.02 8.43
N ASN A 207 9.76 -25.09 9.36
CA ASN A 207 10.76 -24.82 10.38
C ASN A 207 10.16 -24.78 11.78
N ASN A 208 11.02 -24.86 12.82
CA ASN A 208 10.57 -24.92 14.20
C ASN A 208 9.79 -23.66 14.66
N PRO A 209 10.23 -22.43 14.39
CA PRO A 209 9.46 -21.25 14.76
C PRO A 209 8.05 -21.22 14.17
N GLU A 210 7.87 -21.60 12.90
CA GLU A 210 6.57 -21.71 12.27
C GLU A 210 5.71 -22.80 12.90
N LYS A 211 6.29 -23.96 13.21
CA LYS A 211 5.59 -25.07 13.88
C LYS A 211 5.06 -24.65 15.26
N GLU A 212 5.88 -23.96 16.04
CA GLU A 212 5.48 -23.46 17.35
C GLU A 212 4.36 -22.42 17.25
N ARG A 213 4.47 -21.49 16.32
CA ARG A 213 3.42 -20.50 16.07
C ARG A 213 2.12 -21.15 15.63
N TYR A 214 2.18 -22.13 14.74
CA TYR A 214 1.00 -22.86 14.28
C TYR A 214 0.28 -23.57 15.40
N LYS A 215 1.01 -24.25 16.30
CA LYS A 215 0.45 -24.87 17.49
C LYS A 215 -0.25 -23.85 18.39
N ALA A 216 0.39 -22.73 18.66
CA ALA A 216 -0.16 -21.67 19.49
C ALA A 216 -1.47 -21.12 18.91
N LEU A 217 -1.50 -20.81 17.61
CA LEU A 217 -2.70 -20.32 16.92
C LEU A 217 -3.86 -21.33 16.95
N LYS A 218 -3.58 -22.62 16.75
CA LYS A 218 -4.60 -23.67 16.86
C LYS A 218 -5.16 -23.79 18.27
N SER A 219 -4.30 -23.70 19.28
CA SER A 219 -4.72 -23.75 20.68
C SER A 219 -5.64 -22.58 21.05
N GLU A 220 -5.32 -21.39 20.63
CA GLU A 220 -6.14 -20.18 20.85
C GLU A 220 -7.52 -20.30 20.19
N MET A 221 -7.59 -20.84 18.98
CA MET A 221 -8.87 -21.01 18.28
C MET A 221 -9.76 -22.11 18.88
N ASN A 222 -9.16 -23.14 19.46
CA ASN A 222 -9.91 -24.21 20.13
C ASN A 222 -10.40 -23.81 21.53
N ALA A 223 -9.89 -22.71 22.08
CA ALA A 223 -10.28 -22.19 23.40
C ALA A 223 -11.43 -21.13 23.31
N GLN A 224 -11.83 -20.72 22.12
CA GLN A 224 -12.98 -19.83 21.83
C GLN A 224 -14.21 -20.65 21.45
#